data_e31d2dbbf2b1538fe16969046682e921
#
_entry.id   e31d2dbbf2b1538fe16969046682e921
#
_cell.length_a   1.000
_cell.length_b   1.000
_cell.length_c   1.000
_cell.angle_alpha   90.00
_cell.angle_beta   90.00
_cell.angle_gamma   90.00
#
_symmetry.space_group_name_H-M   'P 1'
#
loop_
_entity.id
_entity.type
_entity.pdbx_description
1 polymer ?
#
loop_
_entity_poly.entity_id
_entity_poly.type
_entity_poly.pdbx_seq_one_letter_code
_entity_poly.pdbx_strand_id
1 'polypeptide(L)'
;AQAARKVEFTGAAAEHVKFQPQDVQVTRLPSGLVIASLENYSPVSKIGVFVKAGCRYETPDNQGVTHLLRLASSFFINYSYLDICMFLCSVTSSRENMIYTVDCLRDDIDTVMEFLINVTTAPEFRAWEVKDLTPRVKRDRALAEHSAQIGIIEALHEAAYKNALSNSLYCPQHMVGNIQSEHLHQFVQNNFTSARMALVGLGVDHEVLTQVGEQFLNIRSGAGTTGATAQYRGGEVRLPGISSLVHSAVVSQSAAAGTSEALAFSVLQHLLGAGLHVKRGSCASNKLVQGVSKVTADPFDVSAFNSSYSDSGLFGVYTISQPVIKAALAEVKSVADGDVTAADLTRAKAQLKGQFLMSLETSEGFLEAMGSQALAEGSYSSAEEVSKNIDNVSLTDVSNAAKTFVTGKKTMASSGNLINTPFLDEI
;
A
#
# COMPACT_ATOMS: atom_id res chain seq x y z
N ALA A 1 18.76 20.97 -59.80
CA ALA A 1 19.11 19.69 -59.26
C ALA A 1 20.11 19.90 -58.09
N GLN A 2 19.59 19.95 -56.87
CA GLN A 2 20.43 19.99 -55.67
C GLN A 2 20.67 18.54 -55.22
N ALA A 3 21.93 18.14 -55.22
CA ALA A 3 22.40 16.87 -54.76
C ALA A 3 22.23 16.76 -53.22
N ALA A 4 21.42 15.86 -52.76
CA ALA A 4 21.36 15.52 -51.35
C ALA A 4 22.67 14.90 -50.88
N ARG A 5 23.39 15.58 -49.98
CA ARG A 5 24.59 15.05 -49.31
C ARG A 5 24.13 13.91 -48.39
N LYS A 6 24.52 12.68 -48.74
CA LYS A 6 24.49 11.55 -47.84
C LYS A 6 25.46 11.79 -46.70
N VAL A 7 24.96 11.98 -45.49
CA VAL A 7 25.80 11.96 -44.30
C VAL A 7 25.97 10.50 -43.93
N GLU A 8 27.13 9.93 -44.17
CA GLU A 8 27.53 8.61 -43.66
C GLU A 8 27.93 8.80 -42.21
N PHE A 9 27.14 8.29 -41.32
CA PHE A 9 27.54 8.10 -39.94
C PHE A 9 28.53 6.93 -39.89
N THR A 10 29.81 7.21 -39.93
CA THR A 10 30.82 6.25 -39.49
C THR A 10 30.77 6.20 -37.97
N GLY A 11 29.83 5.50 -37.45
CA GLY A 11 29.80 5.13 -36.03
C GLY A 11 30.93 4.14 -35.79
N ALA A 12 32.00 4.58 -35.10
CA ALA A 12 32.86 3.65 -34.38
C ALA A 12 31.90 2.76 -33.56
N ALA A 13 32.01 1.45 -33.71
CA ALA A 13 31.24 0.51 -32.88
C ALA A 13 31.63 0.85 -31.43
N ALA A 14 30.73 1.51 -30.72
CA ALA A 14 30.85 1.64 -29.28
C ALA A 14 30.93 0.21 -28.74
N GLU A 15 32.05 -0.13 -28.10
CA GLU A 15 32.12 -1.35 -27.33
C GLU A 15 30.90 -1.32 -26.40
N HIS A 16 29.97 -2.21 -26.63
CA HIS A 16 28.85 -2.40 -25.72
C HIS A 16 29.45 -2.90 -24.40
N VAL A 17 29.76 -2.01 -23.50
CA VAL A 17 30.06 -2.33 -22.11
C VAL A 17 28.80 -3.02 -21.58
N LYS A 18 28.86 -4.33 -21.46
CA LYS A 18 27.81 -5.11 -20.82
C LYS A 18 27.90 -4.82 -19.33
N PHE A 19 27.12 -3.84 -18.87
CA PHE A 19 26.91 -3.65 -17.45
C PHE A 19 26.29 -4.92 -16.88
N GLN A 20 26.92 -5.50 -15.87
CA GLN A 20 26.33 -6.64 -15.17
C GLN A 20 25.20 -6.14 -14.28
N PRO A 21 24.09 -6.90 -14.17
CA PRO A 21 23.06 -6.60 -13.21
C PRO A 21 23.68 -6.49 -11.82
N GLN A 22 23.39 -5.40 -11.11
CA GLN A 22 23.82 -5.25 -9.72
C GLN A 22 22.75 -5.80 -8.79
N ASP A 23 23.18 -6.25 -7.60
CA ASP A 23 22.29 -6.63 -6.53
C ASP A 23 21.83 -5.39 -5.75
N VAL A 24 20.68 -5.48 -5.10
CA VAL A 24 20.21 -4.43 -4.21
C VAL A 24 21.18 -4.28 -3.03
N GLN A 25 21.68 -3.07 -2.85
CA GLN A 25 22.54 -2.74 -1.71
C GLN A 25 21.70 -2.06 -0.63
N VAL A 26 21.89 -2.47 0.63
CA VAL A 26 21.21 -1.89 1.78
C VAL A 26 22.23 -1.53 2.84
N THR A 27 22.20 -0.28 3.29
CA THR A 27 23.07 0.24 4.35
C THR A 27 22.21 0.89 5.43
N ARG A 28 22.48 0.56 6.69
CA ARG A 28 21.86 1.22 7.83
C ARG A 28 22.85 2.16 8.49
N LEU A 29 22.51 3.44 8.51
CA LEU A 29 23.35 4.47 9.14
C LEU A 29 23.26 4.39 10.68
N PRO A 30 24.27 4.90 11.41
CA PRO A 30 24.23 5.00 12.86
C PRO A 30 23.05 5.77 13.43
N SER A 31 22.49 6.71 12.63
CA SER A 31 21.27 7.46 12.96
C SER A 31 19.99 6.61 12.91
N GLY A 32 20.07 5.39 12.38
CA GLY A 32 18.94 4.50 12.15
C GLY A 32 18.31 4.65 10.77
N LEU A 33 18.69 5.64 9.96
CA LEU A 33 18.26 5.78 8.58
C LEU A 33 18.71 4.57 7.76
N VAL A 34 17.79 4.00 6.98
CA VAL A 34 18.10 2.91 6.05
C VAL A 34 18.20 3.47 4.64
N ILE A 35 19.22 3.04 3.92
CA ILE A 35 19.45 3.41 2.53
C ILE A 35 19.44 2.13 1.71
N ALA A 36 18.61 2.09 0.66
CA ALA A 36 18.55 0.96 -0.24
C ALA A 36 18.64 1.44 -1.70
N SER A 37 19.43 0.79 -2.52
CA SER A 37 19.57 1.16 -3.92
C SER A 37 19.81 -0.02 -4.83
N LEU A 38 19.40 0.13 -6.07
CA LEU A 38 19.76 -0.73 -7.18
C LEU A 38 20.21 0.12 -8.36
N GLU A 39 21.45 -0.06 -8.79
CA GLU A 39 21.94 0.53 -10.03
C GLU A 39 21.57 -0.37 -11.22
N ASN A 40 20.68 0.13 -12.07
CA ASN A 40 20.20 -0.58 -13.25
C ASN A 40 20.63 0.08 -14.58
N TYR A 41 21.45 1.13 -14.50
CA TYR A 41 21.95 1.90 -15.66
C TYR A 41 20.85 2.48 -16.57
N SER A 42 19.65 2.64 -16.04
CA SER A 42 18.54 3.30 -16.73
C SER A 42 18.86 4.81 -16.94
N PRO A 43 18.43 5.41 -18.05
CA PRO A 43 18.53 6.86 -18.24
C PRO A 43 17.58 7.63 -17.29
N VAL A 44 16.58 6.97 -16.74
CA VAL A 44 15.65 7.53 -15.76
C VAL A 44 15.95 6.92 -14.40
N SER A 45 16.13 7.78 -13.42
CA SER A 45 16.29 7.40 -12.02
C SER A 45 15.00 7.65 -11.26
N LYS A 46 14.70 6.75 -10.33
CA LYS A 46 13.56 6.88 -9.42
C LYS A 46 14.06 6.88 -7.99
N ILE A 47 13.68 7.91 -7.23
CA ILE A 47 14.12 8.08 -5.85
C ILE A 47 12.89 8.20 -4.95
N GLY A 48 12.95 7.56 -3.78
CA GLY A 48 11.87 7.61 -2.81
C GLY A 48 12.36 7.82 -1.38
N VAL A 49 11.59 8.60 -0.62
CA VAL A 49 11.72 8.68 0.84
C VAL A 49 10.48 8.05 1.45
N PHE A 50 10.70 6.98 2.20
CA PHE A 50 9.68 6.22 2.89
C PHE A 50 9.74 6.58 4.37
N VAL A 51 8.62 6.95 4.96
CA VAL A 51 8.55 7.42 6.36
C VAL A 51 7.46 6.66 7.10
N LYS A 52 7.77 6.14 8.30
CA LYS A 52 6.75 5.57 9.22
C LYS A 52 5.92 6.70 9.85
N ALA A 53 5.03 7.29 9.07
CA ALA A 53 4.25 8.48 9.42
C ALA A 53 2.84 8.45 8.79
N GLY A 54 2.18 7.30 8.79
CA GLY A 54 0.80 7.17 8.31
C GLY A 54 -0.25 7.66 9.31
N CYS A 55 -1.53 7.56 8.95
CA CYS A 55 -2.63 8.00 9.81
C CYS A 55 -2.71 7.25 11.16
N ARG A 56 -2.07 6.09 11.27
CA ARG A 56 -1.91 5.35 12.51
C ARG A 56 -1.29 6.18 13.65
N TYR A 57 -0.45 7.15 13.32
CA TYR A 57 0.28 7.99 14.27
C TYR A 57 -0.43 9.32 14.59
N GLU A 58 -1.62 9.51 14.04
CA GLU A 58 -2.48 10.65 14.37
C GLU A 58 -3.08 10.52 15.77
N THR A 59 -3.21 11.65 16.43
CA THR A 59 -3.89 11.79 17.72
C THR A 59 -5.30 12.37 17.52
N PRO A 60 -6.20 12.28 18.50
CA PRO A 60 -7.53 12.88 18.38
C PRO A 60 -7.53 14.37 18.01
N ASP A 61 -6.48 15.09 18.42
CA ASP A 61 -6.37 16.54 18.20
C ASP A 61 -5.90 16.91 16.79
N ASN A 62 -5.31 15.95 16.05
CA ASN A 62 -4.74 16.20 14.74
C ASN A 62 -5.20 15.19 13.65
N GLN A 63 -6.35 14.54 13.87
CA GLN A 63 -6.90 13.60 12.90
C GLN A 63 -7.04 14.22 11.50
N GLY A 64 -6.54 13.51 10.48
CA GLY A 64 -6.53 13.97 9.11
C GLY A 64 -5.30 14.80 8.72
N VAL A 65 -4.32 14.96 9.63
CA VAL A 65 -3.09 15.69 9.34
C VAL A 65 -2.29 15.04 8.22
N THR A 66 -2.26 13.70 8.14
CA THR A 66 -1.57 12.97 7.06
C THR A 66 -2.24 13.17 5.70
N HIS A 67 -3.57 13.29 5.67
CA HIS A 67 -4.29 13.63 4.45
C HIS A 67 -3.90 15.03 3.94
N LEU A 68 -3.88 16.03 4.83
CA LEU A 68 -3.44 17.37 4.48
C LEU A 68 -1.96 17.38 4.07
N LEU A 69 -1.11 16.66 4.79
CA LEU A 69 0.32 16.58 4.49
C LEU A 69 0.58 16.00 3.10
N ARG A 70 -0.15 14.95 2.72
CA ARG A 70 -0.11 14.39 1.37
C ARG A 70 -0.48 15.43 0.30
N LEU A 71 -1.56 16.19 0.52
CA LEU A 71 -2.02 17.22 -0.41
C LEU A 71 -1.09 18.44 -0.43
N ALA A 72 -0.57 18.86 0.72
CA ALA A 72 0.37 19.97 0.84
C ALA A 72 1.66 19.66 0.08
N SER A 73 2.26 18.50 0.30
CA SER A 73 3.49 18.09 -0.36
C SER A 73 3.35 18.06 -1.89
N SER A 74 2.20 17.61 -2.40
CA SER A 74 1.92 17.64 -3.84
C SER A 74 1.70 19.06 -4.40
N PHE A 75 1.35 20.02 -3.54
CA PHE A 75 1.14 21.41 -3.96
C PHE A 75 2.47 22.17 -4.10
N PHE A 76 3.41 21.96 -3.20
CA PHE A 76 4.77 22.53 -3.29
C PHE A 76 5.49 22.12 -4.57
N ILE A 77 5.22 20.91 -5.05
CA ILE A 77 5.79 20.37 -6.29
C ILE A 77 5.35 21.18 -7.51
N ASN A 78 4.10 21.65 -7.53
CA ASN A 78 3.54 22.35 -8.69
C ASN A 78 3.98 23.81 -8.83
N TYR A 79 4.51 24.44 -7.79
CA TYR A 79 4.77 25.90 -7.80
C TYR A 79 6.23 26.30 -7.99
N SER A 80 7.20 25.44 -7.69
CA SER A 80 8.59 25.91 -7.60
C SER A 80 9.48 25.65 -8.83
N TYR A 81 9.22 24.63 -9.66
CA TYR A 81 10.17 24.21 -10.70
C TYR A 81 9.55 23.62 -11.98
N LEU A 82 8.26 23.83 -12.23
CA LEU A 82 7.56 23.20 -13.38
C LEU A 82 8.01 23.66 -14.77
N ASP A 83 8.80 24.73 -14.87
CA ASP A 83 9.19 25.28 -16.18
C ASP A 83 10.51 24.71 -16.74
N ILE A 84 11.27 23.92 -15.96
CA ILE A 84 12.65 23.55 -16.37
C ILE A 84 12.90 22.04 -16.44
N CYS A 85 12.23 21.21 -15.62
CA CYS A 85 12.54 19.78 -15.57
C CYS A 85 11.28 18.91 -15.54
N MET A 86 11.27 17.85 -16.36
CA MET A 86 10.18 16.84 -16.40
C MET A 86 10.24 15.92 -15.17
N PHE A 87 9.95 16.45 -13.98
CA PHE A 87 9.86 15.64 -12.78
C PHE A 87 8.42 15.19 -12.56
N LEU A 88 8.25 13.89 -12.39
CA LEU A 88 7.00 13.34 -11.87
C LEU A 88 7.18 13.06 -10.38
N CYS A 89 6.58 13.88 -9.53
CA CYS A 89 6.60 13.63 -8.10
C CYS A 89 5.24 13.13 -7.63
N SER A 90 5.26 12.10 -6.83
CA SER A 90 4.07 11.49 -6.24
C SER A 90 4.22 11.38 -4.72
N VAL A 91 3.15 11.67 -3.99
CA VAL A 91 3.10 11.47 -2.55
C VAL A 91 1.92 10.57 -2.23
N THR A 92 2.23 9.41 -1.66
CA THR A 92 1.23 8.41 -1.27
C THR A 92 1.22 8.28 0.25
N SER A 93 0.05 8.14 0.84
CA SER A 93 -0.10 7.86 2.26
C SER A 93 -0.88 6.56 2.47
N SER A 94 -0.33 5.70 3.31
CA SER A 94 -1.00 4.51 3.83
C SER A 94 -1.34 4.68 5.31
N ARG A 95 -1.89 3.65 5.94
CA ARG A 95 -2.16 3.72 7.38
C ARG A 95 -0.90 3.78 8.22
N GLU A 96 0.21 3.23 7.75
CA GLU A 96 1.48 3.18 8.50
C GLU A 96 2.56 4.09 7.93
N ASN A 97 2.57 4.31 6.62
CA ASN A 97 3.68 4.97 5.94
C ASN A 97 3.22 6.14 5.08
N MET A 98 4.10 7.11 4.94
CA MET A 98 4.08 8.11 3.86
C MET A 98 5.24 7.85 2.92
N ILE A 99 4.99 7.93 1.63
CA ILE A 99 5.96 7.63 0.58
C ILE A 99 6.02 8.82 -0.36
N TYR A 100 7.20 9.39 -0.49
CA TYR A 100 7.53 10.47 -1.41
C TYR A 100 8.37 9.88 -2.52
N THR A 101 7.92 9.91 -3.77
CA THR A 101 8.67 9.39 -4.90
C THR A 101 8.84 10.45 -5.97
N VAL A 102 10.00 10.46 -6.60
CA VAL A 102 10.31 11.34 -7.71
C VAL A 102 10.99 10.55 -8.83
N ASP A 103 10.53 10.78 -10.06
CA ASP A 103 11.16 10.29 -11.27
C ASP A 103 11.92 11.42 -11.93
N CYS A 104 13.18 11.21 -12.29
CA CYS A 104 14.02 12.21 -12.91
C CYS A 104 14.97 11.60 -13.93
N LEU A 105 15.53 12.45 -14.80
CA LEU A 105 16.68 12.06 -15.60
C LEU A 105 17.92 11.93 -14.70
N ARG A 106 18.82 11.06 -15.08
CA ARG A 106 20.05 10.79 -14.32
C ARG A 106 20.91 12.04 -14.08
N ASP A 107 20.93 12.95 -15.03
CA ASP A 107 21.71 14.18 -14.94
C ASP A 107 21.12 15.21 -13.95
N ASP A 108 19.85 15.03 -13.56
CA ASP A 108 19.11 15.96 -12.68
C ASP A 108 18.99 15.45 -11.24
N ILE A 109 19.64 14.34 -10.90
CA ILE A 109 19.51 13.68 -9.57
C ILE A 109 19.79 14.67 -8.44
N ASP A 110 20.84 15.48 -8.53
CA ASP A 110 21.24 16.40 -7.45
C ASP A 110 20.15 17.43 -7.17
N THR A 111 19.55 18.01 -8.21
CA THR A 111 18.46 18.99 -8.08
C THR A 111 17.22 18.37 -7.46
N VAL A 112 16.89 17.14 -7.87
CA VAL A 112 15.72 16.41 -7.37
C VAL A 112 15.92 15.98 -5.92
N MET A 113 17.13 15.57 -5.57
CA MET A 113 17.47 15.20 -4.19
C MET A 113 17.34 16.40 -3.25
N GLU A 114 17.84 17.57 -3.63
CA GLU A 114 17.68 18.80 -2.85
C GLU A 114 16.19 19.10 -2.60
N PHE A 115 15.38 18.99 -3.66
CA PHE A 115 13.94 19.18 -3.55
C PHE A 115 13.28 18.17 -2.59
N LEU A 116 13.55 16.88 -2.77
CA LEU A 116 12.97 15.81 -1.96
C LEU A 116 13.35 15.94 -0.47
N ILE A 117 14.59 16.32 -0.20
CA ILE A 117 15.09 16.63 1.14
C ILE A 117 14.31 17.80 1.73
N ASN A 118 14.18 18.92 1.02
CA ASN A 118 13.48 20.09 1.52
C ASN A 118 12.02 19.78 1.88
N VAL A 119 11.30 19.04 1.03
CA VAL A 119 9.90 18.66 1.29
C VAL A 119 9.77 17.74 2.51
N THR A 120 10.73 16.88 2.76
CA THR A 120 10.65 15.89 3.86
C THR A 120 11.26 16.39 5.17
N THR A 121 12.24 17.30 5.12
CA THR A 121 12.97 17.74 6.32
C THR A 121 12.60 19.13 6.79
N ALA A 122 12.29 20.06 5.90
CA ALA A 122 12.07 21.47 6.21
C ALA A 122 10.85 22.09 5.49
N PRO A 123 9.67 21.44 5.48
CA PRO A 123 8.50 22.01 4.85
C PRO A 123 8.05 23.29 5.59
N GLU A 124 7.69 24.33 4.84
CA GLU A 124 7.32 25.63 5.45
C GLU A 124 5.87 25.69 5.93
N PHE A 125 4.94 24.96 5.34
CA PHE A 125 3.50 24.92 5.67
C PHE A 125 2.93 26.30 6.05
N ARG A 126 3.00 27.28 5.15
CA ARG A 126 2.48 28.63 5.43
C ARG A 126 0.98 28.57 5.72
N ALA A 127 0.52 29.33 6.71
CA ALA A 127 -0.87 29.27 7.18
C ALA A 127 -1.92 29.51 6.06
N TRP A 128 -1.61 30.37 5.10
CA TRP A 128 -2.49 30.63 3.95
C TRP A 128 -2.52 29.45 2.97
N GLU A 129 -1.40 28.76 2.75
CA GLU A 129 -1.30 27.56 1.89
C GLU A 129 -2.14 26.41 2.48
N VAL A 130 -2.00 26.18 3.78
CA VAL A 130 -2.80 25.17 4.50
C VAL A 130 -4.30 25.45 4.39
N LYS A 131 -4.69 26.73 4.48
CA LYS A 131 -6.08 27.15 4.34
C LYS A 131 -6.59 26.92 2.91
N ASP A 132 -5.77 27.16 1.91
CA ASP A 132 -6.11 26.99 0.49
C ASP A 132 -6.24 25.51 0.09
N LEU A 133 -5.73 24.58 0.91
CA LEU A 133 -5.96 23.15 0.72
C LEU A 133 -7.38 22.68 1.11
N THR A 134 -8.11 23.46 1.91
CA THR A 134 -9.44 23.08 2.41
C THR A 134 -10.42 22.65 1.31
N PRO A 135 -10.56 23.31 0.16
CA PRO A 135 -11.44 22.87 -0.94
C PRO A 135 -10.96 21.54 -1.55
N ARG A 136 -9.65 21.31 -1.63
CA ARG A 136 -9.10 20.05 -2.15
C ARG A 136 -9.39 18.88 -1.20
N VAL A 137 -9.23 19.09 0.10
CA VAL A 137 -9.57 18.11 1.14
C VAL A 137 -11.06 17.73 1.05
N LYS A 138 -11.95 18.72 0.91
CA LYS A 138 -13.40 18.49 0.76
C LYS A 138 -13.72 17.66 -0.49
N ARG A 139 -13.07 17.97 -1.61
CA ARG A 139 -13.27 17.27 -2.88
C ARG A 139 -12.76 15.82 -2.80
N ASP A 140 -11.55 15.63 -2.28
CA ASP A 140 -10.91 14.30 -2.18
C ASP A 140 -11.73 13.39 -1.26
N ARG A 141 -12.21 13.92 -0.15
CA ARG A 141 -13.11 13.23 0.75
C ARG A 141 -14.45 12.88 0.07
N ALA A 142 -15.06 13.83 -0.64
CA ALA A 142 -16.31 13.56 -1.35
C ALA A 142 -16.15 12.46 -2.41
N LEU A 143 -15.03 12.42 -3.12
CA LEU A 143 -14.72 11.36 -4.07
C LEU A 143 -14.60 9.99 -3.39
N ALA A 144 -13.95 9.95 -2.22
CA ALA A 144 -13.84 8.72 -1.42
C ALA A 144 -15.20 8.24 -0.90
N GLU A 145 -16.06 9.15 -0.43
CA GLU A 145 -17.41 8.83 0.04
C GLU A 145 -18.33 8.32 -1.08
N HIS A 146 -18.12 8.77 -2.33
CA HIS A 146 -18.85 8.27 -3.49
C HIS A 146 -18.40 6.87 -3.93
N SER A 147 -17.20 6.45 -3.58
CA SER A 147 -16.71 5.10 -3.84
C SER A 147 -17.16 4.14 -2.73
N ALA A 148 -18.16 3.30 -3.02
CA ALA A 148 -18.64 2.32 -2.06
C ALA A 148 -17.52 1.41 -1.53
N GLN A 149 -16.57 1.05 -2.38
CA GLN A 149 -15.43 0.21 -2.01
C GLN A 149 -14.50 0.91 -0.99
N ILE A 150 -14.14 2.17 -1.25
CA ILE A 150 -13.29 2.95 -0.34
C ILE A 150 -14.03 3.16 0.99
N GLY A 151 -15.28 3.57 0.94
CA GLY A 151 -16.10 3.81 2.12
C GLY A 151 -16.24 2.58 3.01
N ILE A 152 -16.40 1.39 2.42
CA ILE A 152 -16.47 0.14 3.17
C ILE A 152 -15.12 -0.21 3.80
N ILE A 153 -14.02 -0.05 3.09
CA ILE A 153 -12.69 -0.34 3.65
C ILE A 153 -12.39 0.59 4.83
N GLU A 154 -12.73 1.87 4.74
CA GLU A 154 -12.57 2.81 5.84
C GLU A 154 -13.47 2.44 7.04
N ALA A 155 -14.76 2.21 6.82
CA ALA A 155 -15.70 1.79 7.86
C ALA A 155 -15.32 0.45 8.49
N LEU A 156 -14.76 -0.46 7.70
CA LEU A 156 -14.27 -1.76 8.16
C LEU A 156 -13.13 -1.61 9.17
N HIS A 157 -12.16 -0.72 8.90
CA HIS A 157 -11.05 -0.47 9.81
C HIS A 157 -11.51 0.22 11.09
N GLU A 158 -12.42 1.20 10.98
CA GLU A 158 -13.03 1.86 12.14
C GLU A 158 -13.77 0.87 13.05
N ALA A 159 -14.52 -0.08 12.47
CA ALA A 159 -15.21 -1.12 13.23
C ALA A 159 -14.26 -2.18 13.80
N ALA A 160 -13.20 -2.53 13.06
CA ALA A 160 -12.27 -3.59 13.41
C ALA A 160 -11.37 -3.23 14.58
N TYR A 161 -10.88 -2.00 14.64
CA TYR A 161 -9.87 -1.59 15.60
C TYR A 161 -10.40 -0.56 16.61
N LYS A 162 -9.82 -0.56 17.82
CA LYS A 162 -10.12 0.44 18.86
C LYS A 162 -9.28 1.70 18.74
N ASN A 163 -8.11 1.60 18.10
CA ASN A 163 -7.08 2.62 18.07
C ASN A 163 -6.20 2.46 16.84
N ALA A 164 -5.25 3.38 16.67
CA ALA A 164 -4.21 3.30 15.66
C ALA A 164 -4.75 3.05 14.23
N LEU A 165 -4.95 1.81 13.85
CA LEU A 165 -5.45 1.40 12.54
C LEU A 165 -6.92 1.76 12.28
N SER A 166 -7.67 2.22 13.30
CA SER A 166 -9.02 2.75 13.13
C SER A 166 -9.06 4.14 12.50
N ASN A 167 -7.94 4.88 12.56
CA ASN A 167 -7.87 6.22 11.97
C ASN A 167 -8.08 6.16 10.46
N SER A 168 -8.91 7.07 9.94
CA SER A 168 -9.20 7.15 8.51
C SER A 168 -8.00 7.73 7.73
N LEU A 169 -7.85 7.31 6.47
CA LEU A 169 -6.93 7.93 5.51
C LEU A 169 -7.41 9.32 5.05
N TYR A 170 -8.67 9.65 5.32
CA TYR A 170 -9.30 10.90 4.93
C TYR A 170 -9.61 11.77 6.15
N CYS A 171 -9.38 13.07 6.02
CA CYS A 171 -9.65 14.02 7.09
C CYS A 171 -11.13 13.96 7.52
N PRO A 172 -11.44 13.75 8.81
CA PRO A 172 -12.81 13.72 9.30
C PRO A 172 -13.51 15.07 9.11
N GLN A 173 -14.84 15.06 8.93
CA GLN A 173 -15.63 16.27 8.63
C GLN A 173 -15.42 17.39 9.67
N HIS A 174 -15.36 17.04 10.96
CA HIS A 174 -15.20 18.00 12.03
C HIS A 174 -13.80 18.65 12.07
N MET A 175 -12.80 18.03 11.44
CA MET A 175 -11.44 18.55 11.35
C MET A 175 -11.17 19.35 10.08
N VAL A 176 -12.05 19.29 9.09
CA VAL A 176 -11.88 20.03 7.83
C VAL A 176 -11.89 21.53 8.07
N GLY A 177 -10.76 22.19 7.83
CA GLY A 177 -10.55 23.61 8.09
C GLY A 177 -10.07 23.95 9.51
N ASN A 178 -9.99 22.98 10.41
CA ASN A 178 -9.49 23.16 11.78
C ASN A 178 -8.01 22.77 11.93
N ILE A 179 -7.46 22.02 10.98
CA ILE A 179 -6.03 21.68 10.97
C ILE A 179 -5.25 22.90 10.52
N GLN A 180 -4.30 23.32 11.36
CA GLN A 180 -3.44 24.48 11.15
C GLN A 180 -2.00 24.07 10.84
N SER A 181 -1.19 25.03 10.44
CA SER A 181 0.23 24.85 10.12
C SER A 181 1.00 24.19 11.27
N GLU A 182 0.69 24.56 12.50
CA GLU A 182 1.33 24.05 13.72
C GLU A 182 1.13 22.53 13.87
N HIS A 183 -0.06 22.03 13.54
CA HIS A 183 -0.35 20.60 13.60
C HIS A 183 0.51 19.81 12.59
N LEU A 184 0.70 20.36 11.38
CA LEU A 184 1.55 19.76 10.35
C LEU A 184 3.02 19.75 10.78
N HIS A 185 3.52 20.89 11.28
CA HIS A 185 4.89 21.00 11.78
C HIS A 185 5.15 20.04 12.94
N GLN A 186 4.24 20.00 13.91
CA GLN A 186 4.37 19.10 15.07
C GLN A 186 4.36 17.62 14.64
N PHE A 187 3.48 17.26 13.70
CA PHE A 187 3.42 15.89 13.18
C PHE A 187 4.73 15.49 12.48
N VAL A 188 5.26 16.38 11.64
CA VAL A 188 6.55 16.15 10.95
C VAL A 188 7.70 16.08 11.97
N GLN A 189 7.77 16.97 12.94
CA GLN A 189 8.80 16.93 13.98
C GLN A 189 8.81 15.62 14.76
N ASN A 190 7.64 15.09 15.07
CA ASN A 190 7.49 13.91 15.90
C ASN A 190 7.70 12.60 15.13
N ASN A 191 7.41 12.56 13.83
CA ASN A 191 7.35 11.32 13.06
C ASN A 191 8.41 11.20 11.96
N PHE A 192 8.96 12.31 11.45
CA PHE A 192 9.98 12.30 10.40
C PHE A 192 11.38 12.32 11.03
N THR A 193 11.72 11.25 11.70
CA THR A 193 13.05 11.05 12.30
C THR A 193 13.85 10.03 11.50
N SER A 194 15.17 10.13 11.51
CA SER A 194 16.05 9.26 10.74
C SER A 194 15.83 7.77 10.99
N ALA A 195 15.53 7.37 12.24
CA ALA A 195 15.24 5.97 12.58
C ALA A 195 13.89 5.45 12.03
N ARG A 196 13.04 6.34 11.51
CA ARG A 196 11.73 6.03 10.94
C ARG A 196 11.67 6.26 9.43
N MET A 197 12.82 6.47 8.80
CA MET A 197 12.91 6.80 7.38
C MET A 197 13.78 5.80 6.63
N ALA A 198 13.45 5.58 5.37
CA ALA A 198 14.31 4.90 4.41
C ALA A 198 14.43 5.75 3.15
N LEU A 199 15.66 5.93 2.68
CA LEU A 199 15.99 6.57 1.41
C LEU A 199 16.27 5.48 0.39
N VAL A 200 15.55 5.49 -0.72
CA VAL A 200 15.57 4.40 -1.69
C VAL A 200 15.81 4.95 -3.07
N GLY A 201 16.69 4.32 -3.84
CA GLY A 201 17.02 4.73 -5.20
C GLY A 201 17.07 3.58 -6.19
N LEU A 202 16.47 3.78 -7.35
CA LEU A 202 16.57 2.91 -8.50
C LEU A 202 17.24 3.66 -9.65
N GLY A 203 18.32 3.10 -10.20
CA GLY A 203 19.14 3.79 -11.18
C GLY A 203 20.00 4.92 -10.57
N VAL A 204 20.40 4.75 -9.31
CA VAL A 204 21.25 5.71 -8.57
C VAL A 204 22.35 4.93 -7.86
N ASP A 205 23.55 5.50 -7.87
CA ASP A 205 24.70 4.94 -7.18
C ASP A 205 24.49 4.92 -5.65
N HIS A 206 24.86 3.81 -5.01
CA HIS A 206 24.65 3.61 -3.57
C HIS A 206 25.47 4.59 -2.71
N GLU A 207 26.69 4.90 -3.13
CA GLU A 207 27.55 5.81 -2.37
C GLU A 207 27.00 7.24 -2.40
N VAL A 208 26.46 7.67 -3.54
CA VAL A 208 25.80 8.99 -3.68
C VAL A 208 24.61 9.08 -2.73
N LEU A 209 23.73 8.07 -2.72
CA LEU A 209 22.59 8.04 -1.80
C LEU A 209 23.02 8.02 -0.35
N THR A 210 24.08 7.29 -0.02
CA THR A 210 24.62 7.22 1.34
C THR A 210 25.11 8.57 1.81
N GLN A 211 25.89 9.28 0.99
CA GLN A 211 26.38 10.62 1.31
C GLN A 211 25.23 11.62 1.52
N VAL A 212 24.23 11.58 0.65
CA VAL A 212 23.04 12.42 0.79
C VAL A 212 22.28 12.10 2.06
N GLY A 213 22.10 10.81 2.36
CA GLY A 213 21.42 10.37 3.58
C GLY A 213 22.14 10.85 4.85
N GLU A 214 23.47 10.77 4.88
CA GLU A 214 24.26 11.23 6.02
C GLU A 214 24.21 12.75 6.19
N GLN A 215 24.26 13.51 5.12
CA GLN A 215 24.33 14.96 5.17
C GLN A 215 22.98 15.62 5.45
N PHE A 216 21.90 15.13 4.87
CA PHE A 216 20.65 15.87 4.78
C PHE A 216 19.46 15.20 5.50
N LEU A 217 19.39 13.88 5.58
CA LEU A 217 18.28 13.18 6.23
C LEU A 217 18.56 12.82 7.69
N ASN A 218 19.73 13.19 8.21
CA ASN A 218 20.12 12.94 9.60
C ASN A 218 19.79 14.10 10.55
N ILE A 219 18.95 15.06 10.13
CA ILE A 219 18.68 16.31 10.85
C ILE A 219 17.92 16.05 12.16
N ARG A 220 17.02 15.06 12.18
CA ARG A 220 16.24 14.68 13.36
C ARG A 220 16.59 13.26 13.76
N SER A 221 17.52 13.13 14.71
CA SER A 221 17.84 11.83 15.31
C SER A 221 16.79 11.44 16.34
N GLY A 222 16.55 10.14 16.49
CA GLY A 222 15.69 9.59 17.54
C GLY A 222 14.65 8.61 17.02
N ALA A 223 14.01 7.91 17.95
CA ALA A 223 13.01 6.88 17.65
C ALA A 223 11.67 7.46 17.17
N GLY A 224 11.45 8.78 17.33
CA GLY A 224 10.18 9.43 17.04
C GLY A 224 9.03 8.95 17.93
N THR A 225 7.80 9.24 17.51
CA THR A 225 6.61 8.83 18.27
C THR A 225 6.41 7.32 18.17
N THR A 226 6.33 6.64 19.32
CA THR A 226 5.94 5.24 19.37
C THR A 226 4.45 5.12 19.06
N GLY A 227 4.10 4.45 17.99
CA GLY A 227 2.69 4.17 17.64
C GLY A 227 2.04 3.23 18.66
N ALA A 228 0.77 3.44 18.94
CA ALA A 228 0.01 2.52 19.76
C ALA A 228 -0.12 1.15 19.06
N THR A 229 -0.01 0.06 19.82
CA THR A 229 -0.25 -1.29 19.31
C THR A 229 -1.71 -1.42 18.89
N ALA A 230 -1.94 -1.96 17.70
CA ALA A 230 -3.29 -2.15 17.17
C ALA A 230 -4.09 -3.13 18.04
N GLN A 231 -5.28 -2.70 18.45
CA GLN A 231 -6.18 -3.53 19.26
C GLN A 231 -7.43 -3.87 18.44
N TYR A 232 -7.49 -5.12 17.99
CA TYR A 232 -8.66 -5.60 17.27
C TYR A 232 -9.86 -5.73 18.20
N ARG A 233 -10.97 -5.17 17.81
CA ARG A 233 -12.23 -5.16 18.58
C ARG A 233 -13.29 -6.07 17.96
N GLY A 234 -13.40 -6.03 16.65
CA GLY A 234 -14.55 -6.54 15.92
C GLY A 234 -15.80 -5.66 16.11
N GLY A 235 -16.73 -5.76 15.21
CA GLY A 235 -17.98 -4.98 15.25
C GLY A 235 -18.65 -4.92 13.89
N GLU A 236 -19.73 -4.16 13.82
CA GLU A 236 -20.49 -3.99 12.58
C GLU A 236 -20.74 -2.50 12.31
N VAL A 237 -20.57 -2.10 11.06
CA VAL A 237 -20.92 -0.78 10.54
C VAL A 237 -21.82 -0.95 9.33
N ARG A 238 -22.97 -0.29 9.34
CA ARG A 238 -23.96 -0.31 8.27
C ARG A 238 -24.12 1.10 7.71
N LEU A 239 -23.80 1.27 6.43
CA LEU A 239 -23.91 2.54 5.71
C LEU A 239 -25.11 2.45 4.73
N PRO A 240 -26.31 2.85 5.16
CA PRO A 240 -27.47 2.79 4.29
C PRO A 240 -27.32 3.76 3.12
N GLY A 241 -27.66 3.29 1.92
CA GLY A 241 -27.56 4.06 0.69
C GLY A 241 -28.69 3.73 -0.29
N ILE A 242 -28.85 4.56 -1.30
CA ILE A 242 -29.90 4.43 -2.33
C ILE A 242 -29.50 3.38 -3.40
N SER A 243 -28.22 3.00 -3.46
CA SER A 243 -27.73 2.04 -4.44
C SER A 243 -28.43 0.69 -4.29
N SER A 244 -28.91 0.12 -5.40
CA SER A 244 -29.43 -1.25 -5.45
C SER A 244 -28.35 -2.31 -5.25
N LEU A 245 -27.10 -1.97 -5.54
CA LEU A 245 -25.94 -2.83 -5.28
C LEU A 245 -25.55 -2.71 -3.81
N VAL A 246 -25.44 -3.85 -3.16
CA VAL A 246 -24.95 -3.93 -1.78
C VAL A 246 -23.54 -4.43 -1.78
N HIS A 247 -22.67 -3.61 -1.25
CA HIS A 247 -21.28 -3.93 -1.01
C HIS A 247 -21.13 -4.35 0.45
N SER A 248 -20.48 -5.46 0.71
CA SER A 248 -20.23 -5.95 2.07
C SER A 248 -18.86 -6.55 2.19
N ALA A 249 -18.20 -6.28 3.31
CA ALA A 249 -16.92 -6.89 3.67
C ALA A 249 -17.05 -7.55 5.04
N VAL A 250 -16.66 -8.82 5.15
CA VAL A 250 -16.62 -9.56 6.41
C VAL A 250 -15.17 -10.01 6.63
N VAL A 251 -14.56 -9.55 7.71
CA VAL A 251 -13.16 -9.85 8.03
C VAL A 251 -12.99 -10.34 9.46
N SER A 252 -11.88 -10.96 9.74
CA SER A 252 -11.35 -11.21 11.07
C SER A 252 -9.90 -10.75 11.17
N GLN A 253 -9.39 -10.70 12.39
CA GLN A 253 -7.97 -10.44 12.59
C GLN A 253 -7.12 -11.52 11.92
N SER A 254 -6.07 -11.12 11.22
CA SER A 254 -5.05 -11.98 10.63
C SER A 254 -3.67 -11.66 11.19
N ALA A 255 -2.63 -12.20 10.57
CA ALA A 255 -1.27 -12.08 11.04
C ALA A 255 -0.60 -10.75 10.64
N ALA A 256 0.38 -10.34 11.43
CA ALA A 256 1.25 -9.21 11.14
C ALA A 256 2.15 -9.46 9.92
N ALA A 257 2.46 -8.41 9.19
CA ALA A 257 3.38 -8.46 8.04
C ALA A 257 4.75 -9.05 8.43
N GLY A 258 5.41 -9.72 7.48
CA GLY A 258 6.71 -10.35 7.70
C GLY A 258 6.66 -11.71 8.40
N THR A 259 5.48 -12.17 8.86
CA THR A 259 5.33 -13.50 9.48
C THR A 259 5.01 -14.59 8.46
N SER A 260 5.35 -15.83 8.76
CA SER A 260 4.98 -17.00 7.95
C SER A 260 3.46 -17.18 7.85
N GLU A 261 2.75 -16.80 8.90
CA GLU A 261 1.28 -16.82 8.92
C GLU A 261 0.69 -15.80 7.94
N ALA A 262 1.24 -14.58 7.84
CA ALA A 262 0.79 -13.58 6.86
C ALA A 262 0.96 -14.11 5.42
N LEU A 263 2.03 -14.86 5.17
CA LEU A 263 2.26 -15.48 3.88
C LEU A 263 1.21 -16.59 3.60
N ALA A 264 0.84 -17.37 4.62
CA ALA A 264 -0.24 -18.36 4.51
C ALA A 264 -1.60 -17.69 4.19
N PHE A 265 -1.91 -16.54 4.81
CA PHE A 265 -3.09 -15.74 4.46
C PHE A 265 -3.03 -15.20 3.03
N SER A 266 -1.87 -14.81 2.54
CA SER A 266 -1.70 -14.38 1.13
C SER A 266 -1.93 -15.52 0.14
N VAL A 267 -1.45 -16.73 0.45
CA VAL A 267 -1.74 -17.92 -0.35
C VAL A 267 -3.23 -18.28 -0.28
N LEU A 268 -3.84 -18.21 0.91
CA LEU A 268 -5.27 -18.44 1.11
C LEU A 268 -6.12 -17.45 0.29
N GLN A 269 -5.73 -16.18 0.23
CA GLN A 269 -6.39 -15.16 -0.59
C GLN A 269 -6.42 -15.57 -2.07
N HIS A 270 -5.31 -16.04 -2.62
CA HIS A 270 -5.23 -16.47 -4.01
C HIS A 270 -5.97 -17.79 -4.25
N LEU A 271 -5.99 -18.69 -3.28
CA LEU A 271 -6.75 -19.94 -3.34
C LEU A 271 -8.26 -19.68 -3.41
N LEU A 272 -8.74 -18.76 -2.61
CA LEU A 272 -10.16 -18.36 -2.59
C LEU A 272 -10.52 -17.52 -3.81
N GLY A 273 -9.68 -16.60 -4.20
CA GLY A 273 -9.84 -15.72 -5.36
C GLY A 273 -9.45 -14.27 -5.04
N ALA A 274 -8.30 -13.86 -5.53
CA ALA A 274 -7.81 -12.48 -5.40
C ALA A 274 -8.37 -11.60 -6.52
N GLY A 275 -8.95 -10.46 -6.15
CA GLY A 275 -9.38 -9.41 -7.09
C GLY A 275 -10.73 -9.63 -7.77
N LEU A 276 -11.19 -8.57 -8.41
CA LEU A 276 -12.47 -8.51 -9.11
C LEU A 276 -12.38 -9.29 -10.45
N HIS A 277 -13.32 -10.17 -10.70
CA HIS A 277 -13.36 -10.97 -11.94
C HIS A 277 -14.37 -10.42 -12.93
N VAL A 278 -13.88 -9.68 -13.92
CA VAL A 278 -14.72 -9.01 -14.92
C VAL A 278 -15.05 -9.92 -16.12
N LYS A 279 -14.38 -11.05 -16.31
CA LYS A 279 -14.57 -11.89 -17.51
C LYS A 279 -15.53 -13.05 -17.29
N ARG A 280 -16.69 -13.01 -17.93
CA ARG A 280 -17.57 -14.18 -18.11
C ARG A 280 -16.78 -15.32 -18.77
N GLY A 281 -16.72 -16.47 -18.14
CA GLY A 281 -16.14 -17.71 -18.71
C GLY A 281 -14.77 -18.12 -18.17
N SER A 282 -13.98 -17.24 -17.52
CA SER A 282 -12.69 -17.62 -16.90
C SER A 282 -12.78 -17.91 -15.40
N CYS A 283 -13.96 -17.79 -14.82
CA CYS A 283 -14.20 -17.81 -13.37
C CYS A 283 -14.21 -19.20 -12.73
N ALA A 284 -14.11 -20.25 -13.51
CA ALA A 284 -14.23 -21.62 -13.01
C ALA A 284 -13.12 -22.08 -12.04
N SER A 285 -12.08 -21.27 -11.87
CA SER A 285 -10.91 -21.64 -11.06
C SER A 285 -10.95 -21.19 -9.59
N ASN A 286 -11.77 -20.21 -9.23
CA ASN A 286 -11.78 -19.63 -7.89
C ASN A 286 -12.84 -20.27 -7.01
N LYS A 287 -12.46 -20.72 -5.81
CA LYS A 287 -13.38 -21.40 -4.90
C LYS A 287 -14.57 -20.52 -4.49
N LEU A 288 -14.35 -19.24 -4.17
CA LEU A 288 -15.43 -18.32 -3.82
C LEU A 288 -16.47 -18.19 -4.93
N VAL A 289 -16.04 -17.99 -6.17
CA VAL A 289 -16.95 -17.86 -7.31
C VAL A 289 -17.70 -19.18 -7.56
N GLN A 290 -17.03 -20.33 -7.47
CA GLN A 290 -17.65 -21.64 -7.62
C GLN A 290 -18.75 -21.90 -6.54
N GLY A 291 -18.48 -21.55 -5.29
CA GLY A 291 -19.43 -21.70 -4.21
C GLY A 291 -20.64 -20.78 -4.34
N VAL A 292 -20.40 -19.52 -4.62
CA VAL A 292 -21.45 -18.52 -4.77
C VAL A 292 -22.33 -18.76 -6.01
N SER A 293 -21.75 -19.21 -7.13
CA SER A 293 -22.49 -19.50 -8.35
C SER A 293 -23.51 -20.65 -8.23
N LYS A 294 -23.37 -21.49 -7.20
CA LYS A 294 -24.35 -22.55 -6.88
C LYS A 294 -25.61 -22.02 -6.17
N VAL A 295 -25.50 -20.84 -5.54
CA VAL A 295 -26.54 -20.28 -4.68
C VAL A 295 -27.35 -19.19 -5.40
N THR A 296 -26.73 -18.45 -6.32
CA THR A 296 -27.41 -17.37 -7.02
C THR A 296 -27.14 -17.40 -8.52
N ALA A 297 -28.18 -17.08 -9.29
CA ALA A 297 -28.09 -16.83 -10.75
C ALA A 297 -27.94 -15.32 -11.06
N ASP A 298 -28.14 -14.45 -10.07
CA ASP A 298 -28.01 -13.01 -10.22
C ASP A 298 -26.53 -12.60 -10.42
N PRO A 299 -26.27 -11.47 -11.05
CA PRO A 299 -24.92 -10.93 -11.14
C PRO A 299 -24.34 -10.65 -9.76
N PHE A 300 -23.17 -11.20 -9.48
CA PHE A 300 -22.46 -11.00 -8.22
C PHE A 300 -20.97 -10.79 -8.49
N ASP A 301 -20.29 -10.23 -7.51
CA ASP A 301 -18.83 -10.25 -7.42
C ASP A 301 -18.41 -10.65 -6.00
N VAL A 302 -17.35 -11.44 -5.92
CA VAL A 302 -16.80 -11.92 -4.66
C VAL A 302 -15.29 -12.06 -4.76
N SER A 303 -14.59 -11.50 -3.79
CA SER A 303 -13.12 -11.59 -3.71
C SER A 303 -12.66 -11.77 -2.28
N ALA A 304 -11.48 -12.37 -2.12
CA ALA A 304 -10.82 -12.45 -0.83
C ALA A 304 -10.03 -11.15 -0.59
N PHE A 305 -10.16 -10.62 0.61
CA PHE A 305 -9.46 -9.42 1.09
C PHE A 305 -8.37 -9.82 2.08
N ASN A 306 -7.17 -9.26 1.93
CA ASN A 306 -6.06 -9.44 2.86
C ASN A 306 -5.28 -8.13 2.98
N SER A 307 -5.10 -7.66 4.22
CA SER A 307 -4.31 -6.48 4.54
C SER A 307 -3.47 -6.76 5.77
N SER A 308 -2.15 -6.78 5.63
CA SER A 308 -1.23 -7.00 6.75
C SER A 308 -0.56 -5.68 7.14
N TYR A 309 -0.45 -5.44 8.44
CA TYR A 309 0.20 -4.29 9.08
C TYR A 309 1.36 -4.76 9.95
N SER A 310 2.14 -3.83 10.47
CA SER A 310 3.34 -4.16 11.26
C SER A 310 3.07 -5.01 12.51
N ASP A 311 1.89 -4.92 13.12
CA ASP A 311 1.53 -5.61 14.37
C ASP A 311 0.17 -6.33 14.32
N SER A 312 -0.55 -6.27 13.21
CA SER A 312 -1.87 -6.87 13.05
C SER A 312 -2.17 -7.11 11.56
N GLY A 313 -3.32 -7.66 11.26
CA GLY A 313 -3.83 -7.79 9.90
C GLY A 313 -5.32 -8.02 9.87
N LEU A 314 -5.92 -7.86 8.70
CA LEU A 314 -7.31 -8.17 8.40
C LEU A 314 -7.38 -9.13 7.23
N PHE A 315 -8.12 -10.19 7.39
CA PHE A 315 -8.40 -11.14 6.31
C PHE A 315 -9.89 -11.43 6.25
N GLY A 316 -10.44 -11.57 5.05
CA GLY A 316 -11.83 -11.94 4.88
C GLY A 316 -12.31 -11.89 3.44
N VAL A 317 -13.59 -11.68 3.27
CA VAL A 317 -14.25 -11.67 1.95
C VAL A 317 -14.95 -10.33 1.71
N TYR A 318 -14.85 -9.87 0.48
CA TYR A 318 -15.58 -8.72 -0.04
C TYR A 318 -16.59 -9.20 -1.07
N THR A 319 -17.83 -8.75 -0.95
CA THR A 319 -18.93 -9.19 -1.81
C THR A 319 -19.72 -8.01 -2.36
N ILE A 320 -20.17 -8.14 -3.59
CA ILE A 320 -21.15 -7.25 -4.21
C ILE A 320 -22.38 -8.09 -4.56
N SER A 321 -23.46 -7.91 -3.87
CA SER A 321 -24.78 -8.56 -3.91
C SER A 321 -25.14 -9.18 -2.54
N GLN A 322 -26.43 -9.17 -2.20
CA GLN A 322 -26.90 -9.56 -0.87
C GLN A 322 -26.82 -11.07 -0.53
N PRO A 323 -27.24 -12.01 -1.43
CA PRO A 323 -27.37 -13.41 -1.03
C PRO A 323 -26.04 -14.16 -0.91
N VAL A 324 -24.92 -13.52 -1.27
CA VAL A 324 -23.64 -14.23 -1.46
C VAL A 324 -22.76 -14.31 -0.22
N ILE A 325 -23.01 -13.50 0.83
CA ILE A 325 -22.17 -13.44 2.03
C ILE A 325 -22.03 -14.79 2.70
N LYS A 326 -23.18 -15.44 3.01
CA LYS A 326 -23.19 -16.76 3.69
C LYS A 326 -22.54 -17.85 2.84
N ALA A 327 -22.75 -17.82 1.52
CA ALA A 327 -22.12 -18.76 0.60
C ALA A 327 -20.59 -18.56 0.54
N ALA A 328 -20.12 -17.31 0.50
CA ALA A 328 -18.69 -17.01 0.51
C ALA A 328 -18.02 -17.46 1.81
N LEU A 329 -18.66 -17.25 2.97
CA LEU A 329 -18.16 -17.73 4.26
C LEU A 329 -18.17 -19.25 4.39
N ALA A 330 -19.16 -19.93 3.80
CA ALA A 330 -19.22 -21.39 3.73
C ALA A 330 -18.03 -21.97 2.95
N GLU A 331 -17.60 -21.32 1.87
CA GLU A 331 -16.41 -21.74 1.11
C GLU A 331 -15.13 -21.57 1.91
N VAL A 332 -14.97 -20.48 2.69
CA VAL A 332 -13.80 -20.34 3.58
C VAL A 332 -13.82 -21.43 4.66
N LYS A 333 -14.98 -21.77 5.19
CA LYS A 333 -15.14 -22.89 6.15
C LYS A 333 -14.77 -24.23 5.52
N SER A 334 -15.20 -24.50 4.30
CA SER A 334 -14.83 -25.72 3.54
C SER A 334 -13.30 -25.84 3.44
N VAL A 335 -12.58 -24.75 3.15
CA VAL A 335 -11.10 -24.71 3.15
C VAL A 335 -10.54 -25.00 4.56
N ALA A 336 -11.13 -24.45 5.60
CA ALA A 336 -10.71 -24.71 6.98
C ALA A 336 -10.91 -26.19 7.38
N ASP A 337 -11.96 -26.83 6.89
CA ASP A 337 -12.26 -28.24 7.10
C ASP A 337 -11.39 -29.20 6.26
N GLY A 338 -10.54 -28.64 5.36
CA GLY A 338 -9.53 -29.38 4.60
C GLY A 338 -9.95 -29.73 3.18
N ASP A 339 -11.03 -29.18 2.64
CA ASP A 339 -11.46 -29.36 1.26
C ASP A 339 -10.58 -28.52 0.30
N VAL A 340 -9.29 -28.84 0.26
CA VAL A 340 -8.29 -28.22 -0.62
C VAL A 340 -7.42 -29.29 -1.25
N THR A 341 -7.31 -29.26 -2.57
CA THR A 341 -6.43 -30.17 -3.28
C THR A 341 -5.01 -29.62 -3.37
N ALA A 342 -4.02 -30.52 -3.52
CA ALA A 342 -2.64 -30.11 -3.78
C ALA A 342 -2.51 -29.28 -5.08
N ALA A 343 -3.36 -29.54 -6.07
CA ALA A 343 -3.42 -28.76 -7.29
C ALA A 343 -3.90 -27.32 -7.08
N ASP A 344 -4.89 -27.12 -6.19
CA ASP A 344 -5.39 -25.78 -5.80
C ASP A 344 -4.30 -24.98 -5.12
N LEU A 345 -3.58 -25.61 -4.19
CA LEU A 345 -2.46 -24.98 -3.49
C LEU A 345 -1.35 -24.58 -4.47
N THR A 346 -0.96 -25.47 -5.39
CA THR A 346 0.07 -25.18 -6.39
C THR A 346 -0.34 -24.01 -7.28
N ARG A 347 -1.60 -23.99 -7.71
CA ARG A 347 -2.16 -22.88 -8.51
C ARG A 347 -2.12 -21.56 -7.73
N ALA A 348 -2.57 -21.53 -6.48
CA ALA A 348 -2.58 -20.34 -5.64
C ALA A 348 -1.18 -19.78 -5.43
N LYS A 349 -0.18 -20.63 -5.14
CA LYS A 349 1.23 -20.24 -5.04
C LYS A 349 1.77 -19.67 -6.35
N ALA A 350 1.47 -20.31 -7.47
CA ALA A 350 1.91 -19.82 -8.79
C ALA A 350 1.29 -18.45 -9.11
N GLN A 351 0.02 -18.22 -8.77
CA GLN A 351 -0.65 -16.93 -8.93
C GLN A 351 -0.04 -15.85 -8.05
N LEU A 352 0.20 -16.14 -6.77
CA LEU A 352 0.85 -15.20 -5.83
C LEU A 352 2.26 -14.83 -6.30
N LYS A 353 3.07 -15.82 -6.69
CA LYS A 353 4.41 -15.57 -7.25
C LYS A 353 4.35 -14.74 -8.54
N GLY A 354 3.44 -15.11 -9.45
CA GLY A 354 3.26 -14.36 -10.69
C GLY A 354 2.88 -12.90 -10.45
N GLN A 355 1.95 -12.63 -9.53
CA GLN A 355 1.55 -11.27 -9.17
C GLN A 355 2.71 -10.49 -8.54
N PHE A 356 3.45 -11.11 -7.63
CA PHE A 356 4.62 -10.50 -7.00
C PHE A 356 5.71 -10.18 -8.04
N LEU A 357 6.08 -11.12 -8.90
CA LEU A 357 7.09 -10.89 -9.93
C LEU A 357 6.66 -9.80 -10.93
N MET A 358 5.39 -9.81 -11.37
CA MET A 358 4.87 -8.75 -12.24
C MET A 358 4.89 -7.37 -11.58
N SER A 359 4.69 -7.29 -10.26
CA SER A 359 4.82 -6.01 -9.56
C SER A 359 6.25 -5.47 -9.57
N LEU A 360 7.24 -6.35 -9.57
CA LEU A 360 8.67 -5.98 -9.64
C LEU A 360 9.14 -5.59 -11.05
N GLU A 361 8.38 -5.86 -12.10
CA GLU A 361 8.73 -5.46 -13.47
C GLU A 361 8.60 -3.95 -13.68
N THR A 362 7.75 -3.29 -12.92
CA THR A 362 7.61 -1.83 -12.97
C THR A 362 8.59 -1.16 -12.02
N SER A 363 9.20 -0.05 -12.45
CA SER A 363 10.13 0.73 -11.60
C SER A 363 9.46 1.21 -10.32
N GLU A 364 8.17 1.57 -10.38
CA GLU A 364 7.38 1.99 -9.22
C GLU A 364 7.17 0.85 -8.24
N GLY A 365 6.69 -0.31 -8.72
CA GLY A 365 6.46 -1.48 -7.86
C GLY A 365 7.76 -2.04 -7.26
N PHE A 366 8.86 -2.00 -8.02
CA PHE A 366 10.18 -2.40 -7.50
C PHE A 366 10.66 -1.46 -6.39
N LEU A 367 10.58 -0.13 -6.62
CA LEU A 367 10.95 0.88 -5.61
C LEU A 367 10.10 0.74 -4.36
N GLU A 368 8.78 0.54 -4.52
CA GLU A 368 7.86 0.35 -3.39
C GLU A 368 8.17 -0.92 -2.60
N ALA A 369 8.42 -2.03 -3.28
CA ALA A 369 8.79 -3.29 -2.63
C ALA A 369 10.12 -3.16 -1.86
N MET A 370 11.14 -2.57 -2.47
CA MET A 370 12.44 -2.34 -1.86
C MET A 370 12.35 -1.37 -0.67
N GLY A 371 11.62 -0.26 -0.84
CA GLY A 371 11.47 0.76 0.19
C GLY A 371 10.65 0.28 1.39
N SER A 372 9.59 -0.46 1.14
CA SER A 372 8.75 -1.01 2.21
C SER A 372 9.49 -2.04 3.05
N GLN A 373 10.27 -2.93 2.43
CA GLN A 373 11.10 -3.90 3.15
C GLN A 373 12.24 -3.21 3.91
N ALA A 374 12.96 -2.29 3.27
CA ALA A 374 14.01 -1.51 3.90
C ALA A 374 13.50 -0.75 5.13
N LEU A 375 12.33 -0.11 5.02
CA LEU A 375 11.71 0.61 6.12
C LEU A 375 11.24 -0.32 7.25
N ALA A 376 10.65 -1.48 6.91
CA ALA A 376 10.11 -2.42 7.89
C ALA A 376 11.21 -3.19 8.64
N GLU A 377 12.16 -3.78 7.91
CA GLU A 377 13.10 -4.77 8.39
C GLU A 377 14.57 -4.26 8.39
N GLY A 378 14.86 -3.19 7.65
CA GLY A 378 16.22 -2.71 7.43
C GLY A 378 17.06 -3.59 6.51
N SER A 379 16.41 -4.47 5.74
CA SER A 379 16.99 -5.41 4.78
C SER A 379 16.12 -5.53 3.55
N TYR A 380 16.61 -6.23 2.53
CA TYR A 380 15.86 -6.56 1.33
C TYR A 380 15.97 -8.06 1.05
N SER A 381 14.82 -8.69 0.88
CA SER A 381 14.74 -10.09 0.44
C SER A 381 14.55 -10.15 -1.07
N SER A 382 15.41 -10.91 -1.73
CA SER A 382 15.37 -11.06 -3.18
C SER A 382 14.07 -11.73 -3.66
N ALA A 383 13.74 -11.53 -4.94
CA ALA A 383 12.58 -12.19 -5.55
C ALA A 383 12.64 -13.72 -5.44
N GLU A 384 13.85 -14.28 -5.47
CA GLU A 384 14.07 -15.72 -5.30
C GLU A 384 13.78 -16.19 -3.88
N GLU A 385 14.21 -15.43 -2.87
CA GLU A 385 13.92 -15.74 -1.46
C GLU A 385 12.44 -15.65 -1.15
N VAL A 386 11.77 -14.61 -1.61
CA VAL A 386 10.32 -14.47 -1.46
C VAL A 386 9.60 -15.62 -2.16
N SER A 387 10.03 -16.02 -3.36
CA SER A 387 9.47 -17.15 -4.10
C SER A 387 9.66 -18.48 -3.36
N LYS A 388 10.82 -18.71 -2.74
CA LYS A 388 11.07 -19.88 -1.89
C LYS A 388 10.17 -19.89 -0.66
N ASN A 389 10.00 -18.74 -0.01
CA ASN A 389 9.13 -18.62 1.15
C ASN A 389 7.67 -18.95 0.80
N ILE A 390 7.20 -18.54 -0.39
CA ILE A 390 5.87 -18.91 -0.89
C ILE A 390 5.80 -20.43 -1.13
N ASP A 391 6.86 -21.04 -1.70
CA ASP A 391 6.91 -22.49 -1.94
C ASP A 391 6.89 -23.32 -0.65
N ASN A 392 7.43 -22.79 0.44
CA ASN A 392 7.46 -23.46 1.74
C ASN A 392 6.11 -23.49 2.46
N VAL A 393 5.13 -22.66 2.08
CA VAL A 393 3.79 -22.68 2.68
C VAL A 393 3.14 -24.04 2.44
N SER A 394 2.73 -24.71 3.50
CA SER A 394 2.09 -26.03 3.41
C SER A 394 0.55 -25.92 3.31
N LEU A 395 -0.10 -27.01 2.93
CA LEU A 395 -1.55 -27.12 2.96
C LEU A 395 -2.11 -26.90 4.40
N THR A 396 -1.36 -27.38 5.38
CA THR A 396 -1.71 -27.24 6.79
C THR A 396 -1.71 -25.78 7.24
N ASP A 397 -0.73 -25.00 6.76
CA ASP A 397 -0.66 -23.57 7.08
C ASP A 397 -1.84 -22.80 6.52
N VAL A 398 -2.23 -23.10 5.27
CA VAL A 398 -3.41 -22.50 4.63
C VAL A 398 -4.70 -22.89 5.34
N SER A 399 -4.87 -24.15 5.73
CA SER A 399 -6.04 -24.61 6.49
C SER A 399 -6.08 -23.96 7.89
N ASN A 400 -4.93 -23.79 8.55
CA ASN A 400 -4.86 -23.10 9.83
C ASN A 400 -5.21 -21.62 9.70
N ALA A 401 -4.72 -20.94 8.66
CA ALA A 401 -5.12 -19.55 8.37
C ALA A 401 -6.65 -19.44 8.16
N ALA A 402 -7.25 -20.36 7.41
CA ALA A 402 -8.70 -20.42 7.24
C ALA A 402 -9.43 -20.68 8.56
N LYS A 403 -8.91 -21.58 9.41
CA LYS A 403 -9.48 -21.85 10.76
C LYS A 403 -9.39 -20.60 11.65
N THR A 404 -8.27 -19.89 11.63
CA THR A 404 -8.11 -18.62 12.37
C THR A 404 -9.18 -17.61 11.94
N PHE A 405 -9.44 -17.51 10.63
CA PHE A 405 -10.55 -16.68 10.16
C PHE A 405 -11.90 -17.19 10.65
N VAL A 406 -12.21 -18.49 10.53
CA VAL A 406 -13.52 -19.05 10.90
C VAL A 406 -13.82 -18.89 12.39
N THR A 407 -12.84 -19.14 13.24
CA THR A 407 -12.98 -19.07 14.72
C THR A 407 -12.81 -17.65 15.28
N GLY A 408 -12.14 -16.78 14.55
CA GLY A 408 -11.86 -15.41 14.98
C GLY A 408 -13.12 -14.56 15.08
N LYS A 409 -13.06 -13.55 15.95
CA LYS A 409 -14.12 -12.54 16.04
C LYS A 409 -14.25 -11.81 14.71
N LYS A 410 -15.47 -11.64 14.22
CA LYS A 410 -15.74 -11.01 12.93
C LYS A 410 -15.95 -9.50 13.04
N THR A 411 -15.65 -8.82 11.96
CA THR A 411 -16.04 -7.45 11.69
C THR A 411 -16.76 -7.41 10.35
N MET A 412 -17.83 -6.66 10.27
CA MET A 412 -18.59 -6.47 9.03
C MET A 412 -18.80 -5.00 8.74
N ALA A 413 -18.59 -4.61 7.50
CA ALA A 413 -19.01 -3.32 6.97
C ALA A 413 -19.87 -3.54 5.72
N SER A 414 -21.01 -2.85 5.66
CA SER A 414 -21.96 -2.97 4.54
C SER A 414 -22.45 -1.62 4.09
N SER A 415 -22.61 -1.44 2.78
CA SER A 415 -23.11 -0.20 2.17
C SER A 415 -24.09 -0.49 1.03
N GLY A 416 -25.18 0.29 0.96
CA GLY A 416 -26.21 0.18 -0.06
C GLY A 416 -27.60 -0.04 0.54
N ASN A 417 -28.50 -0.70 -0.20
CA ASN A 417 -29.82 -1.07 0.31
C ASN A 417 -29.73 -2.31 1.21
N LEU A 418 -29.64 -2.09 2.52
CA LEU A 418 -29.31 -3.10 3.51
C LEU A 418 -30.53 -3.87 4.09
N ILE A 419 -31.75 -3.73 3.50
CA ILE A 419 -32.98 -4.33 4.04
C ILE A 419 -32.86 -5.86 4.19
N ASN A 420 -32.26 -6.52 3.20
CA ASN A 420 -32.10 -7.98 3.18
C ASN A 420 -30.66 -8.43 3.53
N THR A 421 -29.80 -7.50 3.95
CA THR A 421 -28.43 -7.83 4.33
C THR A 421 -28.41 -8.41 5.74
N PRO A 422 -27.87 -9.62 5.96
CA PRO A 422 -27.83 -10.22 7.27
C PRO A 422 -27.00 -9.36 8.24
N PHE A 423 -27.32 -9.44 9.51
CA PHE A 423 -26.49 -8.89 10.57
C PHE A 423 -25.31 -9.81 10.87
N LEU A 424 -24.31 -9.27 11.55
CA LEU A 424 -23.08 -10.01 11.87
C LEU A 424 -23.36 -11.25 12.75
N ASP A 425 -24.35 -11.21 13.62
CA ASP A 425 -24.78 -12.30 14.51
C ASP A 425 -25.59 -13.38 13.79
N GLU A 426 -26.03 -13.13 12.56
CA GLU A 426 -26.75 -14.09 11.72
C GLU A 426 -25.84 -14.88 10.78
N ILE A 427 -24.54 -14.59 10.82
CA ILE A 427 -23.54 -15.12 9.85
C ILE A 427 -22.65 -16.24 10.51
#